data_b5cd18e56aa96fc12406e3273f844d02
#
_entry.id   b5cd18e56aa96fc12406e3273f844d02
#
_cell.length_a   1.000
_cell.length_b   1.000
_cell.length_c   1.000
_cell.angle_alpha   90.00
_cell.angle_beta   90.00
_cell.angle_gamma   90.00
#
_symmetry.space_group_name_H-M   'P 1'
#
loop_
_entity.id
_entity.type
_entity.pdbx_description
1 polymer ?
#
loop_
_entity_poly.entity_id
_entity_poly.type
_entity_poly.pdbx_seq_one_letter_code
_entity_poly.pdbx_strand_id
1 'polypeptide(L)'
;NPTNIMGASKRIAEMIVQALDRYSKTEFVAVRFGNVLGSNGSVIPLFKKQIEKGGPVTVTHPEVIRYFMTIPEAVQLVLQAGAMAKGGEIFVLDMGQPVKIYDLAKNLIRLSGFEPEKDIDIVFTGLRPGEKLYEELLLAEEGLRATKNDKIYVAQPVFTDLALLRKQIETLKDIISRGYDGIIEYVQDIVPTYKNAQNM
;
A
#
# COMPACT_ATOMS: atom_id res chain seq x y z
N ASN A 1 3.62 -5.05 7.78
CA ASN A 1 3.50 -4.33 9.07
C ASN A 1 2.98 -2.93 8.81
N PRO A 2 1.68 -2.64 9.09
CA PRO A 2 1.14 -1.30 8.95
C PRO A 2 1.81 -0.32 9.90
N THR A 3 2.06 0.92 9.44
CA THR A 3 2.62 2.02 10.24
C THR A 3 1.63 3.18 10.40
N ASN A 4 0.47 3.06 9.77
CA ASN A 4 -0.62 4.03 9.83
C ASN A 4 -1.98 3.34 9.74
N ILE A 5 -3.05 4.06 10.08
CA ILE A 5 -4.43 3.56 10.10
C ILE A 5 -4.88 3.07 8.71
N MET A 6 -4.49 3.75 7.64
CA MET A 6 -4.83 3.32 6.27
C MET A 6 -4.23 1.93 5.96
N GLY A 7 -2.99 1.69 6.34
CA GLY A 7 -2.35 0.37 6.21
C GLY A 7 -3.05 -0.69 7.07
N ALA A 8 -3.41 -0.35 8.31
CA ALA A 8 -4.14 -1.25 9.20
C ALA A 8 -5.53 -1.59 8.65
N SER A 9 -6.28 -0.62 8.10
CA SER A 9 -7.59 -0.88 7.49
C SER A 9 -7.51 -1.81 6.29
N LYS A 10 -6.46 -1.70 5.45
CA LYS A 10 -6.20 -2.66 4.37
C LYS A 10 -5.94 -4.06 4.90
N ARG A 11 -5.18 -4.18 6.01
CA ARG A 11 -4.95 -5.49 6.65
C ARG A 11 -6.24 -6.09 7.20
N ILE A 12 -7.10 -5.30 7.81
CA ILE A 12 -8.43 -5.75 8.26
C ILE A 12 -9.27 -6.23 7.06
N ALA A 13 -9.24 -5.52 5.93
CA ALA A 13 -9.93 -5.94 4.72
C ALA A 13 -9.42 -7.30 4.18
N GLU A 14 -8.11 -7.54 4.19
CA GLU A 14 -7.54 -8.86 3.85
C GLU A 14 -8.03 -9.96 4.79
N MET A 15 -8.05 -9.68 6.10
CA MET A 15 -8.56 -10.63 7.10
C MET A 15 -10.03 -10.97 6.86
N ILE A 16 -10.87 -9.98 6.49
CA ILE A 16 -12.27 -10.18 6.14
C ILE A 16 -12.39 -11.08 4.91
N VAL A 17 -11.64 -10.79 3.86
CA VAL A 17 -11.65 -11.56 2.60
C VAL A 17 -11.28 -13.02 2.88
N GLN A 18 -10.19 -13.27 3.60
CA GLN A 18 -9.74 -14.62 3.96
C GLN A 18 -10.75 -15.37 4.84
N ALA A 19 -11.39 -14.65 5.81
CA ALA A 19 -12.37 -15.26 6.69
C ALA A 19 -13.69 -15.60 5.95
N LEU A 20 -14.13 -14.74 5.01
CA LEU A 20 -15.34 -14.97 4.22
C LEU A 20 -15.21 -16.13 3.26
N ASP A 21 -14.05 -16.35 2.68
CA ASP A 21 -13.76 -17.42 1.73
C ASP A 21 -14.19 -18.79 2.28
N ARG A 22 -13.95 -19.06 3.56
CA ARG A 22 -14.27 -20.33 4.21
C ARG A 22 -15.77 -20.63 4.35
N TYR A 23 -16.60 -19.58 4.29
CA TYR A 23 -18.06 -19.69 4.47
C TYR A 23 -18.83 -19.41 3.20
N SER A 24 -18.13 -19.15 2.10
CA SER A 24 -18.72 -18.81 0.80
C SER A 24 -18.43 -19.88 -0.24
N LYS A 25 -19.31 -19.96 -1.25
CA LYS A 25 -19.03 -20.70 -2.48
C LYS A 25 -18.21 -19.88 -3.48
N THR A 26 -18.06 -18.58 -3.23
CA THR A 26 -17.21 -17.67 -4.01
C THR A 26 -15.79 -17.75 -3.51
N GLU A 27 -14.85 -17.93 -4.38
CA GLU A 27 -13.42 -17.87 -4.09
C GLU A 27 -13.00 -16.42 -3.89
N PHE A 28 -12.71 -16.04 -2.64
CA PHE A 28 -12.24 -14.71 -2.29
C PHE A 28 -10.72 -14.69 -2.19
N VAL A 29 -10.08 -13.78 -2.88
CA VAL A 29 -8.62 -13.58 -2.81
C VAL A 29 -8.28 -12.12 -2.69
N ALA A 30 -7.11 -11.82 -2.13
CA ALA A 30 -6.55 -10.48 -2.10
C ALA A 30 -5.29 -10.40 -2.97
N VAL A 31 -5.03 -9.23 -3.55
CA VAL A 31 -3.82 -8.96 -4.32
C VAL A 31 -3.11 -7.75 -3.73
N ARG A 32 -1.83 -7.90 -3.38
CA ARG A 32 -0.96 -6.82 -2.90
C ARG A 32 -0.01 -6.39 -4.00
N PHE A 33 0.04 -5.11 -4.26
CA PHE A 33 1.02 -4.48 -5.15
C PHE A 33 1.31 -3.04 -4.68
N GLY A 34 2.42 -2.47 -5.14
CA GLY A 34 2.84 -1.11 -4.78
C GLY A 34 2.10 -0.04 -5.59
N ASN A 35 2.81 1.04 -5.92
CA ASN A 35 2.17 2.17 -6.59
C ASN A 35 1.95 1.90 -8.08
N VAL A 36 0.87 2.48 -8.61
CA VAL A 36 0.55 2.41 -10.04
C VAL A 36 0.77 3.78 -10.67
N LEU A 37 1.60 3.81 -11.73
CA LEU A 37 1.96 5.04 -12.43
C LEU A 37 0.72 5.75 -13.00
N GLY A 38 0.59 7.04 -12.72
CA GLY A 38 -0.48 7.88 -13.24
C GLY A 38 -1.86 7.63 -12.62
N SER A 39 -1.95 6.82 -11.55
CA SER A 39 -3.19 6.66 -10.80
C SER A 39 -3.65 7.98 -10.18
N ASN A 40 -4.98 8.12 -9.99
CA ASN A 40 -5.56 9.34 -9.43
C ASN A 40 -5.03 9.61 -8.01
N GLY A 41 -4.63 10.86 -7.74
CA GLY A 41 -4.05 11.26 -6.45
C GLY A 41 -2.62 10.77 -6.20
N SER A 42 -1.96 10.13 -7.18
CA SER A 42 -0.58 9.66 -7.05
C SER A 42 0.44 10.79 -7.23
N VAL A 43 1.70 10.47 -6.94
CA VAL A 43 2.81 11.43 -6.96
C VAL A 43 3.05 12.08 -8.34
N ILE A 44 2.86 11.35 -9.44
CA ILE A 44 3.08 11.89 -10.80
C ILE A 44 2.10 13.01 -11.15
N PRO A 45 0.78 12.86 -11.01
CA PRO A 45 -0.16 13.97 -11.19
C PRO A 45 0.11 15.17 -10.27
N LEU A 46 0.55 14.91 -9.04
CA LEU A 46 0.92 15.98 -8.11
C LEU A 46 2.13 16.76 -8.62
N PHE A 47 3.21 16.09 -9.00
CA PHE A 47 4.40 16.73 -9.53
C PHE A 47 4.13 17.51 -10.81
N LYS A 48 3.35 16.94 -11.75
CA LYS A 48 2.94 17.68 -12.96
C LYS A 48 2.24 18.99 -12.63
N LYS A 49 1.26 18.98 -11.72
CA LYS A 49 0.56 20.19 -11.27
C LYS A 49 1.49 21.22 -10.61
N GLN A 50 2.50 20.76 -9.87
CA GLN A 50 3.48 21.64 -9.25
C GLN A 50 4.40 22.26 -10.30
N ILE A 51 4.87 21.48 -11.27
CA ILE A 51 5.70 21.96 -12.38
C ILE A 51 4.94 22.97 -13.26
N GLU A 52 3.69 22.69 -13.60
CA GLU A 52 2.82 23.60 -14.37
C GLU A 52 2.62 24.97 -13.70
N LYS A 53 2.73 25.02 -12.36
CA LYS A 53 2.63 26.25 -11.56
C LYS A 53 3.97 26.97 -11.36
N GLY A 54 5.07 26.45 -11.93
CA GLY A 54 6.40 27.00 -11.75
C GLY A 54 7.14 26.47 -10.49
N GLY A 55 6.65 25.41 -9.88
CA GLY A 55 7.24 24.80 -8.69
C GLY A 55 6.81 25.40 -7.35
N PRO A 56 7.50 25.09 -6.25
CA PRO A 56 8.46 24.00 -6.15
C PRO A 56 7.82 22.62 -6.23
N VAL A 57 8.58 21.60 -6.66
CA VAL A 57 8.18 20.21 -6.51
C VAL A 57 8.51 19.72 -5.10
N THR A 58 7.53 19.14 -4.41
CA THR A 58 7.68 18.73 -3.01
C THR A 58 7.90 17.23 -2.89
N VAL A 59 9.00 16.83 -2.25
CA VAL A 59 9.36 15.44 -1.93
C VAL A 59 9.45 15.29 -0.42
N THR A 60 8.93 14.20 0.14
CA THR A 60 8.91 14.04 1.60
C THR A 60 10.29 13.79 2.19
N HIS A 61 11.16 13.04 1.51
CA HIS A 61 12.53 12.79 1.95
C HIS A 61 13.42 12.41 0.75
N PRO A 62 14.70 12.80 0.70
CA PRO A 62 15.59 12.50 -0.43
C PRO A 62 15.79 11.00 -0.69
N GLU A 63 15.76 10.18 0.37
CA GLU A 63 15.98 8.74 0.28
C GLU A 63 14.68 7.92 0.19
N VAL A 64 13.51 8.55 0.09
CA VAL A 64 12.27 7.80 -0.02
C VAL A 64 12.21 7.04 -1.34
N ILE A 65 11.96 5.75 -1.26
CA ILE A 65 11.80 4.88 -2.43
C ILE A 65 10.40 4.29 -2.49
N ARG A 66 9.92 4.07 -3.71
CA ARG A 66 8.66 3.40 -3.99
C ARG A 66 8.82 2.46 -5.17
N TYR A 67 7.94 1.47 -5.23
CA TYR A 67 7.85 0.57 -6.37
C TYR A 67 6.69 0.99 -7.25
N PHE A 68 6.88 0.91 -8.56
CA PHE A 68 5.87 1.32 -9.53
C PHE A 68 5.65 0.25 -10.59
N MET A 69 4.40 0.14 -11.03
CA MET A 69 4.03 -0.59 -12.24
C MET A 69 3.05 0.24 -13.06
N THR A 70 2.90 -0.09 -14.31
CA THR A 70 1.89 0.55 -15.19
C THR A 70 0.50 0.00 -14.92
N ILE A 71 -0.55 0.75 -15.28
CA ILE A 71 -1.94 0.28 -15.17
C ILE A 71 -2.17 -1.02 -15.96
N PRO A 72 -1.74 -1.14 -17.24
CA PRO A 72 -1.91 -2.39 -17.99
C PRO A 72 -1.22 -3.59 -17.34
N GLU A 73 -0.01 -3.39 -16.79
CA GLU A 73 0.72 -4.45 -16.09
C GLU A 73 -0.01 -4.89 -14.83
N ALA A 74 -0.47 -3.95 -14.00
CA ALA A 74 -1.26 -4.25 -12.81
C ALA A 74 -2.54 -5.04 -13.15
N VAL A 75 -3.28 -4.60 -14.17
CA VAL A 75 -4.50 -5.27 -14.62
C VAL A 75 -4.22 -6.70 -15.08
N GLN A 76 -3.20 -6.91 -15.90
CA GLN A 76 -2.84 -8.25 -16.38
C GLN A 76 -2.48 -9.20 -15.24
N LEU A 77 -1.65 -8.73 -14.29
CA LEU A 77 -1.24 -9.55 -13.14
C LEU A 77 -2.40 -9.85 -12.19
N VAL A 78 -3.33 -8.89 -11.98
CA VAL A 78 -4.55 -9.13 -11.17
C VAL A 78 -5.45 -10.17 -11.85
N LEU A 79 -5.65 -10.09 -13.16
CA LEU A 79 -6.44 -11.09 -13.91
C LEU A 79 -5.79 -12.48 -13.84
N GLN A 80 -4.46 -12.55 -13.95
CA GLN A 80 -3.74 -13.82 -13.83
C GLN A 80 -3.80 -14.38 -12.40
N ALA A 81 -3.67 -13.54 -11.37
CA ALA A 81 -3.85 -13.95 -9.98
C ALA A 81 -5.27 -14.52 -9.76
N GLY A 82 -6.31 -13.85 -10.28
CA GLY A 82 -7.69 -14.34 -10.24
C GLY A 82 -7.87 -15.67 -10.94
N ALA A 83 -7.21 -15.90 -12.09
CA ALA A 83 -7.26 -17.18 -12.81
C ALA A 83 -6.54 -18.33 -12.09
N MET A 84 -5.63 -18.02 -11.17
CA MET A 84 -4.91 -19.01 -10.34
C MET A 84 -5.55 -19.22 -8.97
N ALA A 85 -6.53 -18.41 -8.62
CA ALA A 85 -7.19 -18.42 -7.31
C ALA A 85 -7.85 -19.77 -7.01
N LYS A 86 -7.82 -20.15 -5.75
CA LYS A 86 -8.48 -21.32 -5.18
C LYS A 86 -9.27 -20.98 -3.91
N GLY A 87 -9.22 -19.72 -3.49
CA GLY A 87 -9.85 -19.17 -2.31
C GLY A 87 -8.91 -18.96 -1.12
N GLY A 88 -8.99 -17.80 -0.48
CA GLY A 88 -8.26 -17.42 0.71
C GLY A 88 -6.81 -16.97 0.50
N GLU A 89 -6.29 -17.01 -0.74
CA GLU A 89 -4.92 -16.59 -1.01
C GLU A 89 -4.74 -15.08 -0.92
N ILE A 90 -3.53 -14.68 -0.54
CA ILE A 90 -3.02 -13.33 -0.74
C ILE A 90 -1.92 -13.40 -1.79
N PHE A 91 -2.22 -12.91 -2.98
CA PHE A 91 -1.22 -12.78 -4.04
C PHE A 91 -0.41 -11.51 -3.84
N VAL A 92 0.89 -11.60 -4.06
CA VAL A 92 1.83 -10.48 -4.00
C VAL A 92 2.51 -10.34 -5.34
N LEU A 93 2.36 -9.17 -5.97
CA LEU A 93 2.94 -8.94 -7.28
C LEU A 93 4.39 -8.46 -7.16
N ASP A 94 5.26 -8.98 -8.01
CA ASP A 94 6.61 -8.45 -8.18
C ASP A 94 6.54 -7.06 -8.80
N MET A 95 7.11 -6.08 -8.11
CA MET A 95 7.12 -4.68 -8.53
C MET A 95 8.40 -4.26 -9.25
N GLY A 96 9.31 -5.21 -9.49
CA GLY A 96 10.60 -4.92 -10.13
C GLY A 96 11.51 -4.05 -9.26
N GLN A 97 12.19 -3.09 -9.89
CA GLN A 97 13.18 -2.26 -9.21
C GLN A 97 12.56 -1.07 -8.45
N PRO A 98 13.12 -0.74 -7.28
CA PRO A 98 12.70 0.44 -6.53
C PRO A 98 13.12 1.74 -7.23
N VAL A 99 12.30 2.77 -7.11
CA VAL A 99 12.54 4.10 -7.68
C VAL A 99 12.61 5.14 -6.56
N LYS A 100 13.69 5.92 -6.52
CA LYS A 100 13.78 7.10 -5.66
C LYS A 100 12.80 8.17 -6.14
N ILE A 101 11.97 8.67 -5.23
CA ILE A 101 10.97 9.70 -5.58
C ILE A 101 11.65 11.03 -5.97
N TYR A 102 12.81 11.32 -5.40
CA TYR A 102 13.63 12.45 -5.79
C TYR A 102 14.10 12.36 -7.26
N ASP A 103 14.57 11.19 -7.71
CA ASP A 103 14.98 11.00 -9.10
C ASP A 103 13.78 11.05 -10.06
N LEU A 104 12.62 10.53 -9.62
CA LEU A 104 11.36 10.67 -10.36
C LEU A 104 10.98 12.14 -10.55
N ALA A 105 11.10 12.97 -9.50
CA ALA A 105 10.86 14.41 -9.56
C ALA A 105 11.78 15.09 -10.58
N LYS A 106 13.10 14.84 -10.51
CA LYS A 106 14.07 15.38 -11.47
C LYS A 106 13.75 14.99 -12.91
N ASN A 107 13.40 13.72 -13.13
CA ASN A 107 13.07 13.25 -14.46
C ASN A 107 11.80 13.90 -15.02
N LEU A 108 10.78 14.09 -14.20
CA LEU A 108 9.54 14.78 -14.61
C LEU A 108 9.77 16.25 -14.93
N ILE A 109 10.61 16.96 -14.16
CA ILE A 109 11.00 18.34 -14.44
C ILE A 109 11.70 18.42 -15.81
N ARG A 110 12.68 17.55 -16.08
CA ARG A 110 13.39 17.49 -17.38
C ARG A 110 12.43 17.18 -18.54
N LEU A 111 11.56 16.18 -18.37
CA LEU A 111 10.56 15.83 -19.39
C LEU A 111 9.54 16.95 -19.65
N SER A 112 9.40 17.88 -18.71
CA SER A 112 8.57 19.08 -18.87
C SER A 112 9.32 20.27 -19.52
N GLY A 113 10.60 20.07 -19.89
CA GLY A 113 11.41 21.09 -20.57
C GLY A 113 12.15 22.06 -19.62
N PHE A 114 12.24 21.74 -18.33
CA PHE A 114 12.89 22.57 -17.32
C PHE A 114 14.14 21.88 -16.75
N GLU A 115 15.07 22.66 -16.18
CA GLU A 115 16.24 22.16 -15.47
C GLU A 115 15.93 22.07 -13.97
N PRO A 116 16.08 20.85 -13.33
CA PRO A 116 15.89 20.70 -11.89
C PRO A 116 16.84 21.59 -11.09
N GLU A 117 16.34 22.17 -10.01
CA GLU A 117 17.10 23.01 -9.06
C GLU A 117 17.61 24.34 -9.67
N LYS A 118 17.32 24.60 -10.94
CA LYS A 118 17.63 25.85 -11.63
C LYS A 118 16.37 26.59 -12.04
N ASP A 119 15.47 25.92 -12.76
CA ASP A 119 14.21 26.48 -13.23
C ASP A 119 13.05 26.10 -12.28
N ILE A 120 13.12 24.90 -11.71
CA ILE A 120 12.12 24.36 -10.77
C ILE A 120 12.86 23.76 -9.56
N ASP A 121 12.62 24.33 -8.39
CA ASP A 121 13.17 23.86 -7.14
C ASP A 121 12.51 22.55 -6.67
N ILE A 122 13.29 21.70 -5.97
CA ILE A 122 12.78 20.52 -5.26
C ILE A 122 12.94 20.76 -3.76
N VAL A 123 11.82 20.77 -3.03
CA VAL A 123 11.78 21.05 -1.59
C VAL A 123 11.45 19.77 -0.82
N PHE A 124 12.23 19.51 0.25
CA PHE A 124 11.96 18.39 1.15
C PHE A 124 11.08 18.85 2.31
N THR A 125 9.91 18.18 2.46
CA THR A 125 8.88 18.55 3.44
C THR A 125 8.95 17.77 4.75
N GLY A 126 9.80 16.75 4.84
CA GLY A 126 9.80 15.77 5.91
C GLY A 126 8.83 14.62 5.67
N LEU A 127 9.11 13.46 6.25
CA LEU A 127 8.21 12.31 6.21
C LEU A 127 6.91 12.62 6.97
N ARG A 128 5.78 12.19 6.44
CA ARG A 128 4.50 12.28 7.13
C ARG A 128 4.47 11.28 8.29
N PRO A 129 3.67 11.52 9.35
CA PRO A 129 3.47 10.52 10.39
C PRO A 129 3.03 9.17 9.80
N GLY A 130 3.80 8.11 10.08
CA GLY A 130 3.55 6.76 9.56
C GLY A 130 3.91 6.54 8.08
N GLU A 131 4.57 7.49 7.43
CA GLU A 131 5.15 7.27 6.10
C GLU A 131 6.44 6.47 6.21
N LYS A 132 6.53 5.36 5.47
CA LYS A 132 7.74 4.54 5.41
C LYS A 132 8.76 5.14 4.45
N LEU A 133 10.03 5.18 4.87
CA LEU A 133 11.14 5.54 3.99
C LEU A 133 11.29 4.51 2.85
N TYR A 134 11.17 3.23 3.21
CA TYR A 134 11.22 2.08 2.30
C TYR A 134 9.94 1.28 2.41
N GLU A 135 9.29 0.99 1.28
CA GLU A 135 8.13 0.10 1.27
C GLU A 135 8.56 -1.36 1.37
N GLU A 136 7.96 -2.06 2.31
CA GLU A 136 8.08 -3.51 2.44
C GLU A 136 6.98 -4.17 1.61
N LEU A 137 7.30 -4.64 0.42
CA LEU A 137 6.35 -5.38 -0.43
C LEU A 137 6.12 -6.78 0.13
N LEU A 138 7.11 -7.32 0.83
CA LEU A 138 7.18 -8.70 1.27
C LEU A 138 7.70 -8.74 2.71
N LEU A 139 6.96 -9.41 3.58
CA LEU A 139 7.50 -9.84 4.86
C LEU A 139 8.15 -11.21 4.66
N ALA A 140 9.42 -11.32 4.96
CA ALA A 140 10.16 -12.60 4.94
C ALA A 140 9.47 -13.67 5.82
N GLU A 141 8.67 -13.24 6.80
CA GLU A 141 7.94 -14.07 7.76
C GLU A 141 6.64 -14.68 7.18
N GLU A 142 6.11 -14.16 6.09
CA GLU A 142 4.83 -14.64 5.52
C GLU A 142 4.99 -15.88 4.62
N GLY A 143 6.17 -16.46 4.51
CA GLY A 143 6.39 -17.74 3.81
C GLY A 143 5.91 -17.72 2.36
N LEU A 144 6.45 -16.80 1.56
CA LEU A 144 6.08 -16.68 0.15
C LEU A 144 6.40 -17.93 -0.64
N ARG A 145 5.46 -18.31 -1.49
CA ARG A 145 5.63 -19.37 -2.46
C ARG A 145 5.58 -18.79 -3.87
N ALA A 146 6.46 -19.27 -4.74
CA ALA A 146 6.40 -18.99 -6.17
C ALA A 146 5.11 -19.59 -6.76
N THR A 147 4.55 -18.93 -7.77
CA THR A 147 3.46 -19.47 -8.58
C THR A 147 3.97 -19.92 -9.94
N LYS A 148 3.05 -20.26 -10.85
CA LYS A 148 3.40 -20.55 -12.26
C LYS A 148 3.82 -19.27 -13.03
N ASN A 149 3.59 -18.10 -12.45
CA ASN A 149 3.99 -16.80 -13.00
C ASN A 149 5.09 -16.21 -12.15
N ASP A 150 6.26 -15.94 -12.74
CA ASP A 150 7.45 -15.44 -12.06
C ASP A 150 7.24 -14.08 -11.36
N LYS A 151 6.21 -13.34 -11.77
CA LYS A 151 5.84 -12.03 -11.18
C LYS A 151 4.73 -12.11 -10.14
N ILE A 152 4.26 -13.30 -9.78
CA ILE A 152 3.18 -13.48 -8.82
C ILE A 152 3.60 -14.47 -7.75
N TYR A 153 3.60 -14.03 -6.51
CA TYR A 153 3.86 -14.86 -5.33
C TYR A 153 2.58 -15.04 -4.52
N VAL A 154 2.52 -16.10 -3.72
CA VAL A 154 1.42 -16.37 -2.78
C VAL A 154 1.96 -16.33 -1.37
N ALA A 155 1.39 -15.46 -0.53
CA ALA A 155 1.61 -15.46 0.91
C ALA A 155 0.74 -16.54 1.58
N GLN A 156 1.23 -17.14 2.67
CA GLN A 156 0.44 -18.10 3.41
C GLN A 156 -0.74 -17.39 4.10
N PRO A 157 -1.97 -17.95 3.99
CA PRO A 157 -3.11 -17.37 4.67
C PRO A 157 -2.96 -17.48 6.19
N VAL A 158 -3.27 -16.40 6.90
CA VAL A 158 -3.35 -16.37 8.35
C VAL A 158 -4.78 -16.70 8.76
N PHE A 159 -4.93 -17.63 9.71
CA PHE A 159 -6.26 -17.97 10.23
C PHE A 159 -6.87 -16.78 10.98
N THR A 160 -8.08 -16.38 10.58
CA THR A 160 -8.88 -15.39 11.29
C THR A 160 -10.28 -15.95 11.52
N ASP A 161 -10.74 -15.95 12.77
CA ASP A 161 -12.11 -16.32 13.12
C ASP A 161 -13.08 -15.22 12.66
N LEU A 162 -14.04 -15.57 11.78
CA LEU A 162 -15.00 -14.62 11.21
C LEU A 162 -15.94 -14.04 12.28
N ALA A 163 -16.35 -14.83 13.27
CA ALA A 163 -17.27 -14.37 14.31
C ALA A 163 -16.57 -13.37 15.24
N LEU A 164 -15.33 -13.67 15.61
CA LEU A 164 -14.48 -12.75 16.39
C LEU A 164 -14.25 -11.46 15.63
N LEU A 165 -13.85 -11.55 14.36
CA LEU A 165 -13.56 -10.37 13.53
C LEU A 165 -14.80 -9.50 13.34
N ARG A 166 -15.97 -10.08 13.11
CA ARG A 166 -17.26 -9.33 13.05
C ARG A 166 -17.52 -8.57 14.34
N LYS A 167 -17.36 -9.23 15.48
CA LYS A 167 -17.54 -8.57 16.80
C LYS A 167 -16.55 -7.42 16.97
N GLN A 168 -15.29 -7.60 16.60
CA GLN A 168 -14.28 -6.55 16.67
C GLN A 168 -14.65 -5.35 15.78
N ILE A 169 -15.13 -5.60 14.55
CA ILE A 169 -15.57 -4.53 13.63
C ILE A 169 -16.77 -3.78 14.15
N GLU A 170 -17.78 -4.47 14.71
CA GLU A 170 -18.94 -3.79 15.32
C GLU A 170 -18.51 -2.93 16.52
N THR A 171 -17.62 -3.44 17.38
CA THR A 171 -17.06 -2.65 18.48
C THR A 171 -16.29 -1.43 17.95
N LEU A 172 -15.52 -1.58 16.87
CA LEU A 172 -14.79 -0.46 16.25
C LEU A 172 -15.77 0.61 15.73
N LYS A 173 -16.88 0.21 15.10
CA LYS A 173 -17.94 1.15 14.67
C LYS A 173 -18.53 1.93 15.84
N ASP A 174 -18.80 1.24 16.95
CA ASP A 174 -19.31 1.89 18.17
C ASP A 174 -18.31 2.90 18.74
N ILE A 175 -17.02 2.54 18.80
CA ILE A 175 -15.95 3.44 19.25
C ILE A 175 -15.91 4.69 18.37
N ILE A 176 -15.91 4.51 17.04
CA ILE A 176 -15.88 5.61 16.06
C ILE A 176 -17.12 6.52 16.24
N SER A 177 -18.30 5.94 16.41
CA SER A 177 -19.55 6.69 16.55
C SER A 177 -19.59 7.57 17.81
N ARG A 178 -18.87 7.17 18.86
CA ARG A 178 -18.79 7.90 20.13
C ARG A 178 -17.66 8.94 20.16
N GLY A 179 -16.82 9.02 19.07
CA GLY A 179 -15.65 9.91 19.02
C GLY A 179 -14.61 9.58 20.09
N TYR A 180 -14.38 8.32 20.38
CA TYR A 180 -13.51 7.87 21.47
C TYR A 180 -12.03 7.87 21.05
N ASP A 181 -11.15 8.37 21.92
CA ASP A 181 -9.70 8.51 21.65
C ASP A 181 -8.95 7.17 21.55
N GLY A 182 -9.54 6.05 21.99
CA GLY A 182 -8.96 4.70 21.96
C GLY A 182 -9.05 3.94 20.63
N ILE A 183 -9.31 4.63 19.51
CA ILE A 183 -9.43 3.98 18.18
C ILE A 183 -8.13 3.31 17.76
N ILE A 184 -7.01 3.96 18.00
CA ILE A 184 -5.68 3.48 17.58
C ILE A 184 -5.33 2.19 18.32
N GLU A 185 -5.49 2.18 19.62
CA GLU A 185 -5.24 1.04 20.50
C GLU A 185 -6.14 -0.14 20.11
N TYR A 186 -7.41 0.13 19.86
CA TYR A 186 -8.34 -0.92 19.45
C TYR A 186 -8.02 -1.49 18.07
N VAL A 187 -7.55 -0.66 17.13
CA VAL A 187 -7.05 -1.14 15.83
C VAL A 187 -5.79 -1.99 15.98
N GLN A 188 -4.91 -1.67 16.96
CA GLN A 188 -3.75 -2.52 17.27
C GLN A 188 -4.16 -3.87 17.84
N ASP A 189 -5.23 -3.96 18.63
CA ASP A 189 -5.77 -5.23 19.12
C ASP A 189 -6.29 -6.11 17.96
N ILE A 190 -6.92 -5.52 16.95
CA ILE A 190 -7.38 -6.24 15.74
C ILE A 190 -6.19 -6.64 14.87
N VAL A 191 -5.21 -5.76 14.73
CA VAL A 191 -4.03 -5.93 13.88
C VAL A 191 -2.76 -5.79 14.73
N PRO A 192 -2.31 -6.85 15.42
CA PRO A 192 -1.16 -6.79 16.34
C PRO A 192 0.16 -6.35 15.67
N THR A 193 0.26 -6.52 14.34
CA THR A 193 1.41 -6.05 13.56
C THR A 193 1.39 -4.56 13.24
N TYR A 194 0.31 -3.85 13.57
CA TYR A 194 0.22 -2.40 13.41
C TYR A 194 1.06 -1.69 14.47
N LYS A 195 2.05 -0.93 14.02
CA LYS A 195 2.89 -0.08 14.87
C LYS A 195 2.54 1.38 14.60
N ASN A 196 1.94 2.06 15.59
CA ASN A 196 1.66 3.48 15.47
C ASN A 196 2.97 4.27 15.47
N ALA A 197 3.21 5.06 14.41
CA ALA A 197 4.41 5.88 14.28
C ALA A 197 4.49 7.03 15.31
N GLN A 198 3.40 7.35 16.02
CA GLN A 198 3.43 8.35 17.10
C GLN A 198 4.10 7.82 18.37
N ASN A 199 4.29 6.50 18.48
CA ASN A 199 4.91 5.84 19.63
C ASN A 199 6.33 5.33 19.33
N MET A 200 6.93 5.74 18.20
CA MET A 200 8.31 5.53 17.81
C MET A 200 9.09 6.84 17.89
#